data_31988d5e4cf20ed09811cb60f15c33cb
#
_entry.id   31988d5e4cf20ed09811cb60f15c33cb
#
_cell.length_a   1.000
_cell.length_b   1.000
_cell.length_c   1.000
_cell.angle_alpha   90.00
_cell.angle_beta   90.00
_cell.angle_gamma   90.00
#
_symmetry.space_group_name_H-M   'P 1'
#
loop_
_entity.id
_entity.type
_entity.pdbx_description
1 polymer ?
#
loop_
_entity_poly.entity_id
_entity_poly.type
_entity_poly.pdbx_seq_one_letter_code
_entity_poly.pdbx_strand_id
1 'polypeptide(L)'
;MRQGESVVWQISEGEDYAYFARHFAAQAIKEGRNVIYFRFSDYPALLEKQEGLKIIRMDLNSGFEKFTVSIYKVISKQDPGTFYVFDSMSQLQTVWAADFMMRNFFKAICPALKEMKGTGYFSIAYKGHSYDSISQIKETADIYINTVSGPEGIYVQPLKAANRKSPTMFFPHLISDEKAAKLPPITDGISSSKYYGLLKIKARNPGQRFLDNWDVFLMEAQTAMLEESPDMELYEKKLYKMLIGRDQERANLFKANYNIQDYLNINLRLVGTGSIGGKAAGMLLARKIIENNRPDLAEHIEEHDSFYVGSNVFYTFLIRNNWWKLWLEHKSDEGYFMAARVLKSQIPYGDFPD
;
A
#
# COMPACT_ATOMS: atom_id res chain seq x y z
N MET A 1 0.06 18.38 -16.82
CA MET A 1 -0.74 17.96 -15.65
C MET A 1 -1.35 19.19 -15.02
N ARG A 2 -2.45 19.02 -14.29
CA ARG A 2 -3.06 20.11 -13.52
C ARG A 2 -2.58 20.04 -12.08
N GLN A 3 -2.58 21.16 -11.39
CA GLN A 3 -2.25 21.19 -9.96
C GLN A 3 -3.28 20.40 -9.15
N GLY A 4 -2.84 19.68 -8.14
CA GLY A 4 -3.69 18.87 -7.27
C GLY A 4 -3.99 17.47 -7.80
N GLU A 5 -3.38 17.04 -8.91
CA GLU A 5 -3.64 15.71 -9.49
C GLU A 5 -2.75 14.62 -8.90
N SER A 6 -3.38 13.48 -8.67
CA SER A 6 -2.70 12.22 -8.36
C SER A 6 -2.57 11.38 -9.62
N VAL A 7 -1.32 10.98 -9.93
CA VAL A 7 -0.98 10.16 -11.10
C VAL A 7 -0.45 8.81 -10.64
N VAL A 8 -1.13 7.74 -11.01
CA VAL A 8 -0.74 6.38 -10.69
C VAL A 8 -0.30 5.65 -11.94
N TRP A 9 0.92 5.13 -11.90
CA TRP A 9 1.53 4.31 -12.92
C TRP A 9 1.47 2.84 -12.52
N GLN A 10 0.76 2.03 -13.28
CA GLN A 10 0.82 0.59 -13.15
C GLN A 10 1.95 0.06 -14.03
N ILE A 11 2.94 -0.56 -13.41
CA ILE A 11 4.23 -0.86 -14.03
C ILE A 11 4.54 -2.35 -14.03
N SER A 12 5.26 -2.81 -15.03
CA SER A 12 5.84 -4.15 -15.06
C SER A 12 7.20 -4.21 -14.36
N GLU A 13 7.99 -3.18 -14.49
CA GLU A 13 9.37 -3.07 -13.98
C GLU A 13 9.61 -1.69 -13.37
N GLY A 14 10.44 -1.63 -12.35
CA GLY A 14 10.72 -0.38 -11.63
C GLY A 14 11.40 0.67 -12.49
N GLU A 15 12.20 0.25 -13.49
CA GLU A 15 12.91 1.13 -14.43
C GLU A 15 11.95 1.93 -15.31
N ASP A 16 10.81 1.34 -15.71
CA ASP A 16 9.78 2.05 -16.47
C ASP A 16 9.28 3.28 -15.73
N TYR A 17 9.04 3.13 -14.43
CA TYR A 17 8.59 4.24 -13.59
C TYR A 17 9.70 5.27 -13.36
N ALA A 18 10.94 4.84 -13.19
CA ALA A 18 12.09 5.72 -13.00
C ALA A 18 12.25 6.70 -14.19
N TYR A 19 12.05 6.21 -15.41
CA TYR A 19 12.05 7.07 -16.61
C TYR A 19 11.06 8.24 -16.47
N PHE A 20 9.79 7.94 -16.16
CA PHE A 20 8.76 8.99 -16.05
C PHE A 20 8.96 9.89 -14.83
N ALA A 21 9.38 9.32 -13.70
CA ALA A 21 9.64 10.08 -12.48
C ALA A 21 10.78 11.10 -12.67
N ARG A 22 11.85 10.72 -13.36
CA ARG A 22 12.98 11.60 -13.68
C ARG A 22 12.55 12.76 -14.59
N HIS A 23 11.82 12.48 -15.65
CA HIS A 23 11.32 13.53 -16.55
C HIS A 23 10.34 14.48 -15.84
N PHE A 24 9.46 13.93 -15.02
CA PHE A 24 8.53 14.71 -14.21
C PHE A 24 9.25 15.64 -13.23
N ALA A 25 10.22 15.12 -12.47
CA ALA A 25 10.98 15.91 -11.51
C ALA A 25 11.84 16.97 -12.22
N ALA A 26 12.53 16.62 -13.29
CA ALA A 26 13.36 17.55 -14.06
C ALA A 26 12.54 18.72 -14.62
N GLN A 27 11.37 18.44 -15.21
CA GLN A 27 10.48 19.47 -15.72
C GLN A 27 9.95 20.38 -14.60
N ALA A 28 9.56 19.79 -13.45
CA ALA A 28 9.07 20.54 -12.31
C ALA A 28 10.14 21.50 -11.76
N ILE A 29 11.36 21.03 -11.60
CA ILE A 29 12.51 21.85 -11.15
C ILE A 29 12.79 22.98 -12.15
N LYS A 30 12.77 22.68 -13.45
CA LYS A 30 12.95 23.70 -14.50
C LYS A 30 11.86 24.78 -14.46
N GLU A 31 10.66 24.43 -14.03
CA GLU A 31 9.55 25.36 -13.82
C GLU A 31 9.62 26.10 -12.46
N GLY A 32 10.71 25.93 -11.69
CA GLY A 32 10.90 26.57 -10.38
C GLY A 32 10.00 26.00 -9.27
N ARG A 33 9.50 24.77 -9.42
CA ARG A 33 8.62 24.14 -8.43
C ARG A 33 9.43 23.35 -7.42
N ASN A 34 8.97 23.30 -6.19
CA ASN A 34 9.51 22.43 -5.16
C ASN A 34 9.17 20.96 -5.49
N VAL A 35 10.17 20.11 -5.44
CA VAL A 35 10.00 18.65 -5.66
C VAL A 35 10.43 17.89 -4.42
N ILE A 36 9.58 17.01 -3.92
CA ILE A 36 9.84 16.13 -2.79
C ILE A 36 9.78 14.69 -3.26
N TYR A 37 10.84 13.93 -2.98
CA TYR A 37 10.90 12.50 -3.22
C TYR A 37 10.81 11.74 -1.91
N PHE A 38 9.74 10.97 -1.72
CA PHE A 38 9.57 10.04 -0.62
C PHE A 38 10.24 8.71 -0.95
N ARG A 39 11.39 8.48 -0.34
CA ARG A 39 12.16 7.27 -0.51
C ARG A 39 11.95 6.32 0.67
N PHE A 40 11.52 5.10 0.38
CA PHE A 40 11.28 4.04 1.37
C PHE A 40 11.66 2.65 0.89
N SER A 41 12.08 2.49 -0.35
CA SER A 41 12.54 1.24 -0.95
C SER A 41 14.03 1.03 -0.72
N ASP A 42 14.46 -0.23 -0.61
CA ASP A 42 15.87 -0.64 -0.60
C ASP A 42 16.48 -0.72 -2.01
N TYR A 43 15.65 -0.61 -3.06
CA TYR A 43 16.10 -0.57 -4.44
C TYR A 43 16.89 0.71 -4.78
N PRO A 44 17.60 0.74 -5.91
CA PRO A 44 18.25 1.96 -6.38
C PRO A 44 17.29 3.15 -6.41
N ALA A 45 17.78 4.34 -6.05
CA ALA A 45 16.97 5.54 -6.00
C ALA A 45 16.41 5.90 -7.39
N LEU A 46 15.14 6.25 -7.46
CA LEU A 46 14.52 6.74 -8.70
C LEU A 46 15.10 8.07 -9.14
N LEU A 47 15.39 8.94 -8.18
CA LEU A 47 15.92 10.28 -8.38
C LEU A 47 17.22 10.45 -7.58
N GLU A 48 18.23 11.03 -8.20
CA GLU A 48 19.48 11.39 -7.55
C GLU A 48 19.39 12.77 -6.92
N LYS A 49 20.24 13.01 -5.91
CA LYS A 49 20.30 14.31 -5.22
C LYS A 49 20.70 15.42 -6.21
N GLN A 50 19.88 16.45 -6.32
CA GLN A 50 20.12 17.61 -7.14
C GLN A 50 19.47 18.85 -6.52
N GLU A 51 19.85 20.03 -7.00
CA GLU A 51 19.24 21.29 -6.57
C GLU A 51 17.73 21.31 -6.90
N GLY A 52 16.90 21.84 -6.01
CA GLY A 52 15.45 21.86 -6.17
C GLY A 52 14.74 20.55 -5.82
N LEU A 53 15.47 19.48 -5.47
CA LEU A 53 14.92 18.19 -5.04
C LEU A 53 15.21 17.92 -3.56
N LYS A 54 14.15 17.75 -2.75
CA LYS A 54 14.26 17.30 -1.37
C LYS A 54 13.94 15.80 -1.27
N ILE A 55 14.91 15.00 -0.81
CA ILE A 55 14.71 13.56 -0.57
C ILE A 55 14.37 13.34 0.91
N ILE A 56 13.24 12.70 1.18
CA ILE A 56 12.80 12.32 2.52
C ILE A 56 12.77 10.80 2.62
N ARG A 57 13.62 10.26 3.48
CA ARG A 57 13.63 8.83 3.78
C ARG A 57 12.51 8.50 4.77
N MET A 58 11.72 7.48 4.41
CA MET A 58 10.61 6.98 5.22
C MET A 58 10.94 5.58 5.71
N ASP A 59 10.58 5.29 6.95
CA ASP A 59 10.72 3.96 7.51
C ASP A 59 9.52 3.09 7.13
N LEU A 60 9.74 2.12 6.24
CA LEU A 60 8.76 1.11 5.83
C LEU A 60 8.16 0.37 7.03
N ASN A 61 8.99 0.09 8.04
CA ASN A 61 8.61 -0.72 9.19
C ASN A 61 7.80 0.07 10.23
N SER A 62 7.56 1.34 10.05
CA SER A 62 6.82 2.17 11.03
C SER A 62 5.32 1.84 11.14
N GLY A 63 4.77 1.03 10.22
CA GLY A 63 3.36 0.67 10.16
C GLY A 63 2.53 1.69 9.38
N PHE A 64 1.31 1.26 9.00
CA PHE A 64 0.42 2.05 8.14
C PHE A 64 0.16 3.46 8.69
N GLU A 65 -0.28 3.54 9.95
CA GLU A 65 -0.65 4.82 10.56
C GLU A 65 0.53 5.79 10.58
N LYS A 66 1.64 5.40 11.20
CA LYS A 66 2.81 6.27 11.37
C LYS A 66 3.39 6.70 10.03
N PHE A 67 3.44 5.79 9.05
CA PHE A 67 3.90 6.07 7.70
C PHE A 67 3.00 7.11 7.01
N THR A 68 1.69 6.86 6.99
CA THR A 68 0.70 7.73 6.32
C THR A 68 0.63 9.11 7.00
N VAL A 69 0.63 9.16 8.34
CA VAL A 69 0.67 10.40 9.12
C VAL A 69 1.92 11.22 8.81
N SER A 70 3.09 10.57 8.71
CA SER A 70 4.35 11.27 8.42
C SER A 70 4.32 11.91 7.04
N ILE A 71 3.80 11.21 6.02
CA ILE A 71 3.64 11.76 4.67
C ILE A 71 2.65 12.93 4.68
N TYR A 72 1.48 12.74 5.33
CA TYR A 72 0.49 13.81 5.44
C TYR A 72 1.08 15.09 6.09
N LYS A 73 1.82 14.94 7.19
CA LYS A 73 2.49 16.06 7.86
C LYS A 73 3.51 16.77 6.97
N VAL A 74 4.20 16.03 6.10
CA VAL A 74 5.11 16.65 5.13
C VAL A 74 4.31 17.44 4.11
N ILE A 75 3.29 16.85 3.50
CA ILE A 75 2.46 17.50 2.48
C ILE A 75 1.81 18.77 3.02
N SER A 76 1.21 18.72 4.21
CA SER A 76 0.48 19.84 4.82
C SER A 76 1.37 21.04 5.22
N LYS A 77 2.69 20.84 5.27
CA LYS A 77 3.68 21.90 5.63
C LYS A 77 4.37 22.51 4.42
N GLN A 78 4.09 22.04 3.20
CA GLN A 78 4.71 22.57 2.01
C GLN A 78 3.85 23.68 1.38
N ASP A 79 4.49 24.47 0.53
CA ASP A 79 3.80 25.46 -0.28
C ASP A 79 2.84 24.79 -1.27
N PRO A 80 1.68 25.43 -1.57
CA PRO A 80 0.76 24.95 -2.57
C PRO A 80 1.45 24.76 -3.93
N GLY A 81 1.14 23.66 -4.60
CA GLY A 81 1.72 23.35 -5.92
C GLY A 81 3.05 22.61 -5.87
N THR A 82 3.50 22.15 -4.70
CA THR A 82 4.65 21.26 -4.56
C THR A 82 4.40 19.92 -5.28
N PHE A 83 5.44 19.37 -5.89
CA PHE A 83 5.41 18.11 -6.59
C PHE A 83 6.01 16.99 -5.73
N TYR A 84 5.39 15.81 -5.80
CA TYR A 84 5.77 14.66 -4.98
C TYR A 84 6.00 13.44 -5.85
N VAL A 85 7.13 12.78 -5.65
CA VAL A 85 7.46 11.48 -6.24
C VAL A 85 7.56 10.47 -5.11
N PHE A 86 6.93 9.31 -5.29
CA PHE A 86 6.97 8.21 -4.34
C PHE A 86 7.75 7.04 -4.94
N ASP A 87 8.49 6.31 -4.12
CA ASP A 87 8.98 4.99 -4.49
C ASP A 87 7.81 4.06 -4.85
N SER A 88 8.10 2.89 -5.43
CA SER A 88 7.05 1.94 -5.77
C SER A 88 6.22 1.56 -4.55
N MET A 89 4.93 1.91 -4.60
CA MET A 89 3.99 1.66 -3.50
C MET A 89 3.83 0.17 -3.20
N SER A 90 4.04 -0.69 -4.19
CA SER A 90 3.97 -2.15 -4.00
C SER A 90 5.03 -2.70 -3.02
N GLN A 91 6.08 -1.94 -2.72
CA GLN A 91 7.03 -2.29 -1.65
C GLN A 91 6.37 -2.29 -0.27
N LEU A 92 5.36 -1.45 -0.06
CA LEU A 92 4.62 -1.38 1.19
C LEU A 92 3.83 -2.66 1.50
N GLN A 93 3.48 -3.45 0.48
CA GLN A 93 2.81 -4.72 0.69
C GLN A 93 3.64 -5.74 1.46
N THR A 94 4.97 -5.69 1.33
CA THR A 94 5.86 -6.57 2.10
C THR A 94 5.74 -6.33 3.62
N VAL A 95 5.25 -5.15 3.99
CA VAL A 95 5.16 -4.68 5.37
C VAL A 95 3.72 -4.55 5.85
N TRP A 96 2.83 -4.05 5.00
CA TRP A 96 1.41 -3.90 5.33
C TRP A 96 0.62 -5.18 5.05
N ALA A 97 1.18 -6.04 4.24
CA ALA A 97 0.69 -7.35 3.83
C ALA A 97 -0.61 -7.32 3.02
N ALA A 98 -1.60 -6.54 3.43
CA ALA A 98 -2.92 -6.52 2.82
C ALA A 98 -3.15 -5.29 1.93
N ASP A 99 -3.81 -5.50 0.83
CA ASP A 99 -4.17 -4.49 -0.17
C ASP A 99 -5.10 -3.40 0.37
N PHE A 100 -5.91 -3.71 1.38
CA PHE A 100 -6.78 -2.73 2.03
C PHE A 100 -5.99 -1.52 2.54
N MET A 101 -4.80 -1.73 3.08
CA MET A 101 -3.94 -0.65 3.54
C MET A 101 -3.46 0.23 2.40
N MET A 102 -3.18 -0.36 1.24
CA MET A 102 -2.81 0.41 0.04
C MET A 102 -3.96 1.30 -0.42
N ARG A 103 -5.18 0.76 -0.52
CA ARG A 103 -6.38 1.56 -0.86
C ARG A 103 -6.59 2.71 0.12
N ASN A 104 -6.47 2.41 1.42
CA ASN A 104 -6.63 3.38 2.48
C ASN A 104 -5.58 4.49 2.41
N PHE A 105 -4.34 4.16 2.04
CA PHE A 105 -3.30 5.15 1.80
C PHE A 105 -3.69 6.14 0.69
N PHE A 106 -4.13 5.65 -0.47
CA PHE A 106 -4.55 6.52 -1.56
C PHE A 106 -5.75 7.40 -1.17
N LYS A 107 -6.75 6.82 -0.50
CA LYS A 107 -7.93 7.56 -0.02
C LYS A 107 -7.58 8.62 1.04
N ALA A 108 -6.50 8.43 1.81
CA ALA A 108 -6.03 9.40 2.79
C ALA A 108 -5.16 10.51 2.17
N ILE A 109 -4.29 10.17 1.22
CA ILE A 109 -3.25 11.08 0.71
C ILE A 109 -3.71 11.86 -0.53
N CYS A 110 -4.48 11.27 -1.46
CA CYS A 110 -4.93 11.98 -2.65
C CYS A 110 -5.78 13.24 -2.32
N PRO A 111 -6.72 13.22 -1.36
CA PRO A 111 -7.43 14.44 -0.95
C PRO A 111 -6.50 15.51 -0.37
N ALA A 112 -5.49 15.12 0.41
CA ALA A 112 -4.51 16.05 0.97
C ALA A 112 -3.68 16.73 -0.13
N LEU A 113 -3.23 15.98 -1.13
CA LEU A 113 -2.57 16.54 -2.32
C LEU A 113 -3.46 17.54 -3.03
N LYS A 114 -4.72 17.22 -3.21
CA LYS A 114 -5.69 18.09 -3.88
C LYS A 114 -5.93 19.39 -3.10
N GLU A 115 -6.10 19.30 -1.78
CA GLU A 115 -6.25 20.45 -0.87
C GLU A 115 -5.04 21.41 -0.98
N MET A 116 -3.82 20.85 -1.00
CA MET A 116 -2.57 21.59 -1.12
C MET A 116 -2.20 21.94 -2.57
N LYS A 117 -3.05 21.64 -3.55
CA LYS A 117 -2.76 21.80 -4.99
C LYS A 117 -1.47 21.09 -5.42
N GLY A 118 -0.99 20.14 -4.64
CA GLY A 118 0.22 19.36 -4.89
C GLY A 118 -0.04 18.26 -5.93
N THR A 119 0.96 17.92 -6.72
CA THR A 119 0.85 16.83 -7.72
C THR A 119 1.66 15.63 -7.27
N GLY A 120 1.02 14.47 -7.15
CA GLY A 120 1.66 13.23 -6.70
C GLY A 120 1.85 12.22 -7.82
N TYR A 121 3.06 11.65 -7.89
CA TYR A 121 3.46 10.55 -8.78
C TYR A 121 3.68 9.28 -7.98
N PHE A 122 2.89 8.26 -8.28
CA PHE A 122 2.90 6.97 -7.62
C PHE A 122 3.09 5.86 -8.63
N SER A 123 3.72 4.76 -8.24
CA SER A 123 3.72 3.54 -9.04
C SER A 123 3.23 2.34 -8.24
N ILE A 124 2.52 1.45 -8.92
CA ILE A 124 2.08 0.15 -8.41
C ILE A 124 2.43 -0.94 -9.43
N ALA A 125 2.83 -2.11 -8.95
CA ALA A 125 3.17 -3.23 -9.81
C ALA A 125 1.90 -3.92 -10.35
N TYR A 126 2.00 -4.58 -11.51
CA TYR A 126 0.93 -5.44 -12.03
C TYR A 126 0.64 -6.64 -11.13
N LYS A 127 1.67 -7.16 -10.46
CA LYS A 127 1.56 -8.32 -9.57
C LYS A 127 1.54 -7.87 -8.11
N GLY A 128 0.92 -8.66 -7.27
CA GLY A 128 0.89 -8.40 -5.83
C GLY A 128 -0.39 -7.73 -5.33
N HIS A 129 -1.21 -7.15 -6.21
CA HIS A 129 -2.47 -6.49 -5.85
C HIS A 129 -3.69 -7.26 -6.36
N SER A 130 -4.74 -7.32 -5.57
CA SER A 130 -6.04 -7.83 -6.00
C SER A 130 -6.70 -6.89 -7.02
N TYR A 131 -7.59 -7.46 -7.84
CA TYR A 131 -8.35 -6.67 -8.81
C TYR A 131 -9.19 -5.57 -8.14
N ASP A 132 -9.79 -5.86 -7.00
CA ASP A 132 -10.60 -4.91 -6.24
C ASP A 132 -9.75 -3.71 -5.76
N SER A 133 -8.57 -3.96 -5.21
CA SER A 133 -7.66 -2.90 -4.79
C SER A 133 -7.20 -2.02 -5.94
N ILE A 134 -6.83 -2.61 -7.06
CA ILE A 134 -6.48 -1.86 -8.28
C ILE A 134 -7.65 -1.00 -8.75
N SER A 135 -8.88 -1.56 -8.76
CA SER A 135 -10.08 -0.83 -9.16
C SER A 135 -10.32 0.39 -8.28
N GLN A 136 -10.22 0.26 -6.96
CA GLN A 136 -10.42 1.36 -6.03
C GLN A 136 -9.29 2.41 -6.07
N ILE A 137 -8.04 1.99 -6.27
CA ILE A 137 -6.92 2.92 -6.48
C ILE A 137 -7.15 3.71 -7.78
N LYS A 138 -7.56 3.04 -8.86
CA LYS A 138 -7.92 3.68 -10.12
C LYS A 138 -9.08 4.66 -9.97
N GLU A 139 -10.09 4.33 -9.16
CA GLU A 139 -11.21 5.22 -8.87
C GLU A 139 -10.74 6.48 -8.12
N THR A 140 -9.85 6.33 -7.15
CA THR A 140 -9.32 7.42 -6.32
C THR A 140 -8.37 8.35 -7.10
N ALA A 141 -7.50 7.81 -7.94
CA ALA A 141 -6.53 8.57 -8.72
C ALA A 141 -7.20 9.46 -9.78
N ASP A 142 -6.64 10.64 -10.04
CA ASP A 142 -7.10 11.52 -11.14
C ASP A 142 -6.64 11.01 -12.51
N ILE A 143 -5.42 10.47 -12.56
CA ILE A 143 -4.83 9.88 -13.76
C ILE A 143 -4.32 8.49 -13.42
N TYR A 144 -4.66 7.51 -14.25
CA TYR A 144 -4.19 6.13 -14.12
C TYR A 144 -3.64 5.64 -15.45
N ILE A 145 -2.40 5.16 -15.45
CA ILE A 145 -1.65 4.84 -16.66
C ILE A 145 -1.05 3.44 -16.52
N ASN A 146 -1.27 2.61 -17.54
CA ASN A 146 -0.54 1.36 -17.69
C ASN A 146 0.77 1.57 -18.45
N THR A 147 1.85 0.91 -18.00
CA THR A 147 3.12 0.86 -18.73
C THR A 147 3.63 -0.55 -18.83
N VAL A 148 4.18 -0.91 -19.95
CA VAL A 148 4.85 -2.19 -20.13
C VAL A 148 6.03 -2.05 -21.09
N SER A 149 7.20 -2.52 -20.69
CA SER A 149 8.37 -2.57 -21.53
C SER A 149 8.31 -3.75 -22.49
N GLY A 150 8.71 -3.48 -23.73
CA GLY A 150 8.88 -4.45 -24.80
C GLY A 150 10.17 -4.21 -25.58
N PRO A 151 10.48 -5.08 -26.54
CA PRO A 151 11.71 -4.93 -27.35
C PRO A 151 11.80 -3.63 -28.15
N GLU A 152 10.66 -3.00 -28.44
CA GLU A 152 10.57 -1.79 -29.26
C GLU A 152 10.58 -0.50 -28.42
N GLY A 153 10.51 -0.61 -27.08
CA GLY A 153 10.45 0.52 -26.15
C GLY A 153 9.39 0.35 -25.07
N ILE A 154 9.01 1.46 -24.45
CA ILE A 154 8.01 1.50 -23.36
C ILE A 154 6.64 1.82 -23.96
N TYR A 155 5.70 0.91 -23.79
CA TYR A 155 4.30 1.15 -24.12
C TYR A 155 3.60 1.83 -22.96
N VAL A 156 2.80 2.85 -23.26
CA VAL A 156 2.05 3.66 -22.29
C VAL A 156 0.60 3.74 -22.72
N GLN A 157 -0.34 3.38 -21.83
CA GLN A 157 -1.76 3.53 -22.09
C GLN A 157 -2.46 4.22 -20.91
N PRO A 158 -2.97 5.45 -21.07
CA PRO A 158 -3.87 6.05 -20.10
C PRO A 158 -5.17 5.24 -20.01
N LEU A 159 -5.56 4.82 -18.81
CA LEU A 159 -6.83 4.13 -18.55
C LEU A 159 -7.85 5.05 -17.88
N LYS A 160 -7.37 6.12 -17.26
CA LYS A 160 -8.19 7.18 -16.68
C LYS A 160 -7.46 8.51 -16.81
N ALA A 161 -8.18 9.56 -17.15
CA ALA A 161 -7.69 10.95 -17.11
C ALA A 161 -8.88 11.85 -16.76
N ALA A 162 -8.99 12.24 -15.50
CA ALA A 162 -10.12 13.03 -15.00
C ALA A 162 -10.23 14.37 -15.71
N ASN A 163 -11.47 14.72 -16.09
CA ASN A 163 -11.80 16.01 -16.72
C ASN A 163 -11.03 16.31 -18.01
N ARG A 164 -10.60 15.27 -18.75
CA ARG A 164 -9.96 15.37 -20.06
C ARG A 164 -10.66 14.47 -21.06
N LYS A 165 -10.75 14.96 -22.31
CA LYS A 165 -11.31 14.19 -23.42
C LYS A 165 -10.44 14.43 -24.67
N SER A 166 -10.02 13.35 -25.28
CA SER A 166 -9.36 13.34 -26.58
C SER A 166 -9.74 12.03 -27.29
N PRO A 167 -10.00 12.02 -28.59
CA PRO A 167 -10.39 10.82 -29.33
C PRO A 167 -9.39 9.66 -29.21
N THR A 168 -8.10 9.96 -29.06
CA THR A 168 -7.02 8.97 -29.03
C THR A 168 -6.34 8.82 -27.69
N MET A 169 -6.81 9.51 -26.63
CA MET A 169 -6.13 9.56 -25.34
C MET A 169 -5.97 8.18 -24.67
N PHE A 170 -6.92 7.30 -24.87
CA PHE A 170 -6.94 5.97 -24.25
C PHE A 170 -6.35 4.87 -25.13
N PHE A 171 -5.82 5.21 -26.30
CA PHE A 171 -5.03 4.26 -27.08
C PHE A 171 -3.65 4.02 -26.46
N PRO A 172 -3.03 2.86 -26.72
CA PRO A 172 -1.63 2.66 -26.38
C PRO A 172 -0.74 3.63 -27.18
N HIS A 173 0.36 4.05 -26.58
CA HIS A 173 1.40 4.86 -27.20
C HIS A 173 2.73 4.14 -27.00
N LEU A 174 3.66 4.24 -27.94
CA LEU A 174 5.01 3.67 -27.85
C LEU A 174 6.05 4.78 -27.72
N ILE A 175 6.88 4.66 -26.69
CA ILE A 175 8.08 5.49 -26.52
C ILE A 175 9.27 4.64 -26.97
N SER A 176 9.72 4.87 -28.18
CA SER A 176 10.90 4.19 -28.78
C SER A 176 12.15 5.08 -28.78
N ASP A 177 11.99 6.40 -28.66
CA ASP A 177 13.05 7.38 -28.59
C ASP A 177 12.75 8.40 -27.50
N GLU A 178 13.70 8.60 -26.58
CA GLU A 178 13.60 9.57 -25.48
C GLU A 178 13.44 11.03 -25.95
N LYS A 179 13.78 11.31 -27.19
CA LYS A 179 13.72 12.66 -27.80
C LYS A 179 12.40 12.94 -28.52
N ALA A 180 11.48 11.98 -28.56
CA ALA A 180 10.22 12.16 -29.27
C ALA A 180 9.31 13.20 -28.59
N ALA A 181 9.15 14.35 -29.20
CA ALA A 181 8.29 15.43 -28.69
C ALA A 181 6.78 15.11 -28.73
N LYS A 182 6.37 14.09 -29.47
CA LYS A 182 4.99 13.63 -29.59
C LYS A 182 4.94 12.11 -29.61
N LEU A 183 4.04 11.54 -28.82
CA LEU A 183 3.76 10.11 -28.78
C LEU A 183 2.50 9.84 -29.62
N PRO A 184 2.64 9.32 -30.86
CA PRO A 184 1.48 8.99 -31.65
C PRO A 184 0.73 7.81 -31.02
N PRO A 185 -0.62 7.80 -31.12
CA PRO A 185 -1.41 6.65 -30.68
C PRO A 185 -1.16 5.46 -31.62
N ILE A 186 -1.11 4.27 -31.06
CA ILE A 186 -1.07 3.03 -31.81
C ILE A 186 -2.50 2.71 -32.26
N THR A 187 -2.76 2.79 -33.55
CA THR A 187 -4.09 2.56 -34.14
C THR A 187 -4.17 1.32 -35.02
N ASP A 188 -3.01 0.74 -35.37
CA ASP A 188 -2.94 -0.49 -36.18
C ASP A 188 -3.08 -1.75 -35.32
N GLY A 189 -3.65 -2.81 -35.92
CA GLY A 189 -3.95 -4.06 -35.23
C GLY A 189 -2.72 -4.86 -34.82
N ILE A 190 -1.61 -4.76 -35.57
CA ILE A 190 -0.38 -5.53 -35.29
C ILE A 190 0.31 -4.97 -34.04
N SER A 191 0.54 -3.66 -33.99
CA SER A 191 1.17 -3.02 -32.85
C SER A 191 0.28 -3.08 -31.60
N SER A 192 -1.04 -2.96 -31.75
CA SER A 192 -2.00 -3.18 -30.67
C SER A 192 -1.93 -4.61 -30.13
N SER A 193 -1.85 -5.62 -30.97
CA SER A 193 -1.73 -7.02 -30.57
C SER A 193 -0.43 -7.29 -29.81
N LYS A 194 0.69 -6.69 -30.21
CA LYS A 194 1.96 -6.77 -29.47
C LYS A 194 1.81 -6.21 -28.04
N TYR A 195 1.24 -5.02 -27.90
CA TYR A 195 1.00 -4.39 -26.60
C TYR A 195 0.13 -5.27 -25.69
N TYR A 196 -1.02 -5.72 -26.18
CA TYR A 196 -1.92 -6.58 -25.37
C TYR A 196 -1.32 -7.96 -25.08
N GLY A 197 -0.48 -8.49 -25.98
CA GLY A 197 0.31 -9.70 -25.72
C GLY A 197 1.28 -9.54 -24.57
N LEU A 198 2.02 -8.43 -24.52
CA LEU A 198 2.92 -8.10 -23.41
C LEU A 198 2.16 -7.93 -22.08
N LEU A 199 1.01 -7.26 -22.09
CA LEU A 199 0.16 -7.12 -20.91
C LEU A 199 -0.29 -8.47 -20.36
N LYS A 200 -0.70 -9.43 -21.21
CA LYS A 200 -1.11 -10.77 -20.80
C LYS A 200 0.00 -11.53 -20.07
N ILE A 201 1.25 -11.41 -20.57
CA ILE A 201 2.42 -12.06 -19.96
C ILE A 201 2.72 -11.46 -18.56
N LYS A 202 2.55 -10.14 -18.40
CA LYS A 202 2.85 -9.43 -17.15
C LYS A 202 1.70 -9.47 -16.14
N ALA A 203 0.46 -9.67 -16.59
CA ALA A 203 -0.70 -9.79 -15.71
C ALA A 203 -0.67 -11.11 -14.92
N ARG A 204 -1.32 -11.12 -13.75
CA ARG A 204 -1.57 -12.36 -13.00
C ARG A 204 -2.46 -13.32 -13.79
N ASN A 205 -2.27 -14.62 -13.53
CA ASN A 205 -3.21 -15.63 -13.98
C ASN A 205 -4.64 -15.29 -13.52
N PRO A 206 -5.68 -15.55 -14.34
CA PRO A 206 -7.06 -15.21 -13.99
C PRO A 206 -7.53 -15.72 -12.63
N GLY A 207 -7.10 -16.92 -12.22
CA GLY A 207 -7.43 -17.51 -10.92
C GLY A 207 -6.81 -16.78 -9.70
N GLN A 208 -5.77 -15.98 -9.89
CA GLN A 208 -5.10 -15.25 -8.81
C GLN A 208 -5.51 -13.78 -8.70
N ARG A 209 -6.48 -13.33 -9.49
CA ARG A 209 -6.90 -11.92 -9.52
C ARG A 209 -7.52 -11.42 -8.21
N PHE A 210 -8.08 -12.31 -7.43
CA PHE A 210 -8.76 -11.99 -6.18
C PHE A 210 -7.84 -12.09 -4.95
N LEU A 211 -6.66 -12.69 -5.12
CA LEU A 211 -5.70 -12.85 -4.04
C LEU A 211 -4.76 -11.64 -3.96
N ASP A 212 -4.51 -11.17 -2.76
CA ASP A 212 -3.44 -10.21 -2.48
C ASP A 212 -2.20 -10.91 -1.89
N ASN A 213 -1.23 -10.13 -1.42
CA ASN A 213 -0.02 -10.70 -0.80
C ASN A 213 -0.30 -11.36 0.56
N TRP A 214 -1.36 -10.95 1.25
CA TRP A 214 -1.78 -11.57 2.50
C TRP A 214 -2.23 -13.01 2.25
N ASP A 215 -3.13 -13.18 1.29
CA ASP A 215 -3.67 -14.50 0.94
C ASP A 215 -2.57 -15.45 0.44
N VAL A 216 -1.74 -14.96 -0.50
CA VAL A 216 -0.64 -15.75 -1.06
C VAL A 216 0.33 -16.17 0.03
N PHE A 217 0.71 -15.27 0.93
CA PHE A 217 1.66 -15.59 2.00
C PHE A 217 1.09 -16.60 3.01
N LEU A 218 -0.19 -16.51 3.36
CA LEU A 218 -0.84 -17.49 4.23
C LEU A 218 -0.88 -18.89 3.59
N MET A 219 -1.16 -18.97 2.28
CA MET A 219 -1.09 -20.23 1.54
C MET A 219 0.33 -20.81 1.52
N GLU A 220 1.34 -19.96 1.28
CA GLU A 220 2.75 -20.37 1.32
C GLU A 220 3.16 -20.87 2.71
N ALA A 221 2.76 -20.16 3.78
CA ALA A 221 3.04 -20.57 5.16
C ALA A 221 2.38 -21.90 5.52
N GLN A 222 1.14 -22.13 5.08
CA GLN A 222 0.45 -23.41 5.25
C GLN A 222 1.15 -24.54 4.49
N THR A 223 1.56 -24.31 3.26
CA THR A 223 2.32 -25.29 2.45
C THR A 223 3.66 -25.60 3.12
N ALA A 224 4.40 -24.57 3.56
CA ALA A 224 5.69 -24.75 4.25
C ALA A 224 5.55 -25.61 5.52
N MET A 225 4.46 -25.43 6.25
CA MET A 225 4.16 -26.24 7.44
C MET A 225 3.89 -27.70 7.08
N LEU A 226 3.10 -27.96 6.02
CA LEU A 226 2.77 -29.33 5.58
C LEU A 226 3.97 -30.09 5.00
N GLU A 227 4.89 -29.36 4.36
CA GLU A 227 6.10 -29.91 3.74
C GLU A 227 7.30 -29.93 4.68
N GLU A 228 7.14 -29.54 5.96
CA GLU A 228 8.22 -29.42 6.95
C GLU A 228 9.42 -28.62 6.43
N SER A 229 9.14 -27.47 5.78
CA SER A 229 10.15 -26.64 5.14
C SER A 229 11.26 -26.20 6.11
N PRO A 230 12.52 -26.13 5.69
CA PRO A 230 13.61 -25.58 6.51
C PRO A 230 13.43 -24.09 6.84
N ASP A 231 12.56 -23.38 6.11
CA ASP A 231 12.32 -21.95 6.27
C ASP A 231 11.19 -21.61 7.27
N MET A 232 10.70 -22.57 8.06
CA MET A 232 9.58 -22.37 8.99
C MET A 232 9.76 -21.17 9.91
N GLU A 233 10.95 -20.98 10.47
CA GLU A 233 11.24 -19.82 11.33
C GLU A 233 11.04 -18.46 10.62
N LEU A 234 11.32 -18.39 9.32
CA LEU A 234 11.10 -17.18 8.54
C LEU A 234 9.60 -16.88 8.38
N TYR A 235 8.79 -17.92 8.14
CA TYR A 235 7.33 -17.80 8.08
C TYR A 235 6.74 -17.37 9.43
N GLU A 236 7.15 -17.99 10.53
CA GLU A 236 6.71 -17.62 11.88
C GLU A 236 7.01 -16.17 12.22
N LYS A 237 8.24 -15.72 11.96
CA LYS A 237 8.65 -14.32 12.16
C LYS A 237 7.81 -13.34 11.36
N LYS A 238 7.44 -13.70 10.13
CA LYS A 238 6.61 -12.85 9.28
C LYS A 238 5.14 -12.88 9.73
N LEU A 239 4.60 -14.05 10.08
CA LEU A 239 3.26 -14.20 10.66
C LEU A 239 3.10 -13.40 11.96
N TYR A 240 4.10 -13.45 12.84
CA TYR A 240 4.12 -12.60 14.04
C TYR A 240 3.98 -11.12 13.69
N LYS A 241 4.78 -10.62 12.76
CA LYS A 241 4.72 -9.22 12.35
C LYS A 241 3.38 -8.82 11.73
N MET A 242 2.75 -9.73 11.00
CA MET A 242 1.48 -9.51 10.31
C MET A 242 0.30 -9.52 11.29
N LEU A 243 0.26 -10.51 12.19
CA LEU A 243 -0.91 -10.80 13.03
C LEU A 243 -0.83 -10.20 14.44
N ILE A 244 0.38 -10.07 15.00
CA ILE A 244 0.56 -9.65 16.40
C ILE A 244 1.14 -8.24 16.49
N GLY A 245 2.27 -7.98 15.79
CA GLY A 245 2.91 -6.68 15.83
C GLY A 245 4.42 -6.72 15.66
N ARG A 246 5.11 -5.65 16.08
CA ARG A 246 6.55 -5.43 15.80
C ARG A 246 7.41 -5.26 17.05
N ASP A 247 6.84 -5.43 18.21
CA ASP A 247 7.55 -5.35 19.47
C ASP A 247 8.50 -6.52 19.62
N GLN A 248 9.80 -6.22 19.84
CA GLN A 248 10.85 -7.23 19.83
C GLN A 248 10.84 -8.12 21.09
N GLU A 249 10.51 -7.55 22.26
CA GLU A 249 10.45 -8.33 23.49
C GLU A 249 9.31 -9.33 23.43
N ARG A 250 8.15 -8.88 22.95
CA ARG A 250 7.00 -9.74 22.73
C ARG A 250 7.27 -10.80 21.65
N ALA A 251 8.03 -10.45 20.59
CA ALA A 251 8.41 -11.39 19.54
C ALA A 251 9.16 -12.59 20.09
N ASN A 252 10.07 -12.39 21.06
CA ASN A 252 10.81 -13.47 21.69
C ASN A 252 9.91 -14.43 22.48
N LEU A 253 8.90 -13.90 23.16
CA LEU A 253 7.91 -14.71 23.89
C LEU A 253 7.03 -15.53 22.94
N PHE A 254 6.59 -14.93 21.83
CA PHE A 254 5.84 -15.65 20.81
C PHE A 254 6.70 -16.72 20.15
N LYS A 255 7.94 -16.41 19.77
CA LYS A 255 8.88 -17.38 19.19
C LYS A 255 9.10 -18.61 20.10
N ALA A 256 9.12 -18.42 21.42
CA ALA A 256 9.32 -19.51 22.37
C ALA A 256 8.07 -20.38 22.57
N ASN A 257 6.88 -19.91 22.23
CA ASN A 257 5.63 -20.58 22.57
C ASN A 257 4.71 -20.89 21.39
N TYR A 258 4.87 -20.24 20.24
CA TYR A 258 4.00 -20.33 19.07
C TYR A 258 4.70 -21.04 17.90
N ASN A 259 3.90 -21.75 17.12
CA ASN A 259 4.29 -22.30 15.81
C ASN A 259 3.39 -21.74 14.70
N ILE A 260 3.63 -22.11 13.44
CA ILE A 260 2.84 -21.66 12.28
C ILE A 260 1.34 -21.94 12.48
N GLN A 261 0.99 -23.15 12.98
CA GLN A 261 -0.42 -23.51 13.18
C GLN A 261 -1.15 -22.57 14.14
N ASP A 262 -0.48 -22.11 15.21
CA ASP A 262 -1.05 -21.18 16.17
C ASP A 262 -1.40 -19.84 15.50
N TYR A 263 -0.54 -19.34 14.62
CA TYR A 263 -0.82 -18.12 13.84
C TYR A 263 -1.94 -18.33 12.81
N LEU A 264 -1.98 -19.48 12.15
CA LEU A 264 -3.07 -19.80 11.21
C LEU A 264 -4.43 -19.89 11.94
N ASN A 265 -4.44 -20.41 13.16
CA ASN A 265 -5.64 -20.45 14.00
C ASN A 265 -6.13 -19.03 14.38
N ILE A 266 -5.20 -18.08 14.64
CA ILE A 266 -5.56 -16.68 14.81
C ILE A 266 -6.20 -16.12 13.54
N ASN A 267 -5.60 -16.41 12.38
CA ASN A 267 -6.11 -15.92 11.09
C ASN A 267 -7.50 -16.46 10.77
N LEU A 268 -7.81 -17.70 11.10
CA LEU A 268 -9.15 -18.29 10.91
C LEU A 268 -10.25 -17.55 11.69
N ARG A 269 -9.91 -16.90 12.78
CA ARG A 269 -10.82 -16.11 13.62
C ARG A 269 -10.68 -14.61 13.42
N LEU A 270 -9.92 -14.17 12.40
CA LEU A 270 -9.64 -12.77 12.11
C LEU A 270 -10.72 -12.19 11.19
N VAL A 271 -11.40 -11.15 11.63
CA VAL A 271 -12.27 -10.31 10.80
C VAL A 271 -11.41 -9.23 10.13
N GLY A 272 -11.34 -9.25 8.82
CA GLY A 272 -10.43 -8.40 8.03
C GLY A 272 -9.00 -8.92 8.01
N THR A 273 -8.02 -8.03 8.01
CA THR A 273 -6.59 -8.32 7.90
C THR A 273 -5.76 -7.43 8.84
N GLY A 274 -4.46 -7.72 8.97
CA GLY A 274 -3.57 -6.94 9.82
C GLY A 274 -3.48 -7.47 11.25
N SER A 275 -2.91 -6.68 12.15
CA SER A 275 -2.65 -7.13 13.51
C SER A 275 -3.90 -7.09 14.39
N ILE A 276 -3.99 -8.07 15.29
CA ILE A 276 -4.98 -8.08 16.38
C ILE A 276 -4.59 -7.08 17.47
N GLY A 277 -5.54 -6.70 18.32
CA GLY A 277 -5.27 -5.78 19.42
C GLY A 277 -4.34 -6.35 20.48
N GLY A 278 -3.60 -5.48 21.18
CA GLY A 278 -2.63 -5.90 22.20
C GLY A 278 -3.22 -6.69 23.36
N LYS A 279 -4.48 -6.46 23.73
CA LYS A 279 -5.17 -7.25 24.77
C LYS A 279 -5.41 -8.68 24.31
N ALA A 280 -5.93 -8.87 23.09
CA ALA A 280 -6.12 -10.19 22.49
C ALA A 280 -4.79 -10.95 22.36
N ALA A 281 -3.74 -10.29 21.84
CA ALA A 281 -2.43 -10.89 21.74
C ALA A 281 -1.85 -11.31 23.09
N GLY A 282 -2.01 -10.48 24.13
CA GLY A 282 -1.56 -10.80 25.50
C GLY A 282 -2.31 -11.99 26.11
N MET A 283 -3.62 -12.03 25.94
CA MET A 283 -4.46 -13.13 26.42
C MET A 283 -4.09 -14.46 25.74
N LEU A 284 -3.95 -14.44 24.42
CA LEU A 284 -3.56 -15.62 23.63
C LEU A 284 -2.18 -16.14 24.02
N LEU A 285 -1.21 -15.24 24.22
CA LEU A 285 0.13 -15.59 24.65
C LEU A 285 0.13 -16.20 26.06
N ALA A 286 -0.57 -15.59 27.01
CA ALA A 286 -0.67 -16.09 28.38
C ALA A 286 -1.27 -17.50 28.41
N ARG A 287 -2.35 -17.72 27.65
CA ARG A 287 -2.96 -19.04 27.50
C ARG A 287 -1.96 -20.06 26.95
N LYS A 288 -1.27 -19.73 25.87
CA LYS A 288 -0.30 -20.63 25.24
C LYS A 288 0.87 -20.98 26.13
N ILE A 289 1.35 -20.02 26.94
CA ILE A 289 2.39 -20.27 27.96
C ILE A 289 1.90 -21.29 29.01
N ILE A 290 0.64 -21.17 29.44
CA ILE A 290 0.06 -22.13 30.39
C ILE A 290 -0.08 -23.51 29.74
N GLU A 291 -0.61 -23.59 28.54
CA GLU A 291 -0.75 -24.85 27.79
C GLU A 291 0.60 -25.58 27.64
N ASN A 292 1.67 -24.84 27.33
CA ASN A 292 3.00 -25.41 27.11
C ASN A 292 3.70 -25.81 28.43
N ASN A 293 3.49 -25.09 29.54
CA ASN A 293 4.27 -25.28 30.77
C ASN A 293 3.48 -25.89 31.94
N ARG A 294 2.15 -25.81 31.89
CA ARG A 294 1.26 -26.28 32.97
C ARG A 294 -0.01 -26.93 32.39
N PRO A 295 0.15 -28.13 31.72
CA PRO A 295 -0.98 -28.85 31.12
C PRO A 295 -2.10 -29.14 32.13
N ASP A 296 -1.71 -29.36 33.41
CA ASP A 296 -2.64 -29.56 34.52
C ASP A 296 -3.58 -28.38 34.73
N LEU A 297 -3.14 -27.15 34.50
CA LEU A 297 -3.97 -25.96 34.56
C LEU A 297 -4.73 -25.70 33.26
N ALA A 298 -4.17 -26.11 32.13
CA ALA A 298 -4.78 -25.90 30.83
C ALA A 298 -6.15 -26.59 30.71
N GLU A 299 -6.33 -27.76 31.33
CA GLU A 299 -7.61 -28.49 31.39
C GLU A 299 -8.74 -27.72 32.12
N HIS A 300 -8.38 -26.72 32.92
CA HIS A 300 -9.33 -25.87 33.66
C HIS A 300 -9.59 -24.52 32.98
N ILE A 301 -8.92 -24.25 31.82
CA ILE A 301 -9.12 -23.00 31.09
C ILE A 301 -10.21 -23.19 30.04
N GLU A 302 -11.28 -22.41 30.15
CA GLU A 302 -12.35 -22.40 29.19
C GLU A 302 -11.86 -21.95 27.80
N GLU A 303 -12.30 -22.61 26.76
CA GLU A 303 -11.99 -22.22 25.39
C GLU A 303 -12.69 -20.90 25.04
N HIS A 304 -11.92 -19.99 24.45
CA HIS A 304 -12.47 -18.74 23.95
C HIS A 304 -13.15 -18.93 22.59
N ASP A 305 -14.43 -18.62 22.53
CA ASP A 305 -15.16 -18.45 21.27
C ASP A 305 -15.15 -16.96 20.86
N SER A 306 -13.98 -16.45 20.49
CA SER A 306 -13.76 -15.05 20.15
C SER A 306 -13.29 -14.88 18.74
N PHE A 307 -13.75 -13.81 18.09
CA PHE A 307 -13.20 -13.31 16.82
C PHE A 307 -12.29 -12.10 17.12
N TYR A 308 -11.32 -11.90 16.25
CA TYR A 308 -10.37 -10.80 16.36
C TYR A 308 -10.58 -9.81 15.22
N VAL A 309 -10.68 -8.52 15.53
CA VAL A 309 -10.81 -7.49 14.53
C VAL A 309 -9.42 -7.02 14.12
N GLY A 310 -9.08 -7.22 12.86
CA GLY A 310 -7.80 -6.79 12.29
C GLY A 310 -7.68 -5.27 12.20
N SER A 311 -6.45 -4.78 12.27
CA SER A 311 -6.18 -3.34 12.27
C SER A 311 -6.65 -2.61 11.01
N ASN A 312 -6.77 -3.32 9.86
CA ASN A 312 -7.30 -2.73 8.64
C ASN A 312 -8.75 -2.27 8.78
N VAL A 313 -9.58 -2.99 9.53
CA VAL A 313 -11.00 -2.66 9.73
C VAL A 313 -11.12 -1.28 10.36
N PHE A 314 -10.31 -1.02 11.40
CA PHE A 314 -10.29 0.28 12.06
C PHE A 314 -9.90 1.43 11.12
N TYR A 315 -8.81 1.28 10.38
CA TYR A 315 -8.36 2.34 9.46
C TYR A 315 -9.32 2.53 8.29
N THR A 316 -9.88 1.44 7.76
CA THR A 316 -10.90 1.51 6.71
C THR A 316 -12.15 2.23 7.20
N PHE A 317 -12.58 1.95 8.43
CA PHE A 317 -13.71 2.62 9.07
C PHE A 317 -13.48 4.13 9.18
N LEU A 318 -12.32 4.57 9.66
CA LEU A 318 -11.98 5.99 9.73
C LEU A 318 -12.00 6.67 8.37
N ILE A 319 -11.45 6.01 7.35
CA ILE A 319 -11.31 6.57 6.01
C ILE A 319 -12.66 6.58 5.28
N ARG A 320 -13.46 5.51 5.40
CA ARG A 320 -14.81 5.44 4.81
C ARG A 320 -15.71 6.58 5.30
N ASN A 321 -15.60 6.92 6.59
CA ASN A 321 -16.36 7.99 7.22
C ASN A 321 -15.73 9.39 7.06
N ASN A 322 -14.65 9.53 6.29
CA ASN A 322 -13.92 10.79 6.12
C ASN A 322 -13.33 11.36 7.42
N TRP A 323 -13.07 10.53 8.43
CA TRP A 323 -12.55 10.96 9.73
C TRP A 323 -11.02 10.91 9.81
N TRP A 324 -10.32 10.62 8.72
CA TRP A 324 -8.86 10.55 8.74
C TRP A 324 -8.21 11.85 9.19
N LYS A 325 -8.67 13.00 8.69
CA LYS A 325 -8.17 14.32 9.10
C LYS A 325 -8.41 14.57 10.60
N LEU A 326 -9.61 14.27 11.08
CA LEU A 326 -9.97 14.38 12.49
C LEU A 326 -9.15 13.44 13.38
N TRP A 327 -8.84 12.22 12.88
CA TRP A 327 -7.94 11.30 13.54
C TRP A 327 -6.52 11.85 13.66
N LEU A 328 -6.01 12.54 12.63
CA LEU A 328 -4.71 13.21 12.66
C LEU A 328 -4.67 14.36 13.67
N GLU A 329 -5.73 15.16 13.75
CA GLU A 329 -5.89 16.22 14.75
C GLU A 329 -5.89 15.65 16.17
N HIS A 330 -6.57 14.50 16.39
CA HIS A 330 -6.53 13.78 17.66
C HIS A 330 -5.12 13.33 18.07
N LYS A 331 -4.19 13.16 17.13
CA LYS A 331 -2.78 12.79 17.41
C LYS A 331 -1.88 14.02 17.64
N SER A 332 -2.40 15.23 17.58
CA SER A 332 -1.67 16.46 17.88
C SER A 332 -1.94 16.90 19.32
N ASP A 333 -0.95 17.54 19.96
CA ASP A 333 -1.09 18.02 21.33
C ASP A 333 -2.21 19.07 21.47
N GLU A 334 -2.37 19.93 20.47
CA GLU A 334 -3.36 21.02 20.45
C GLU A 334 -4.78 20.50 20.17
N GLY A 335 -4.94 19.52 19.28
CA GLY A 335 -6.23 19.01 18.81
C GLY A 335 -6.78 17.83 19.59
N TYR A 336 -5.96 17.24 20.49
CA TYR A 336 -6.27 15.96 21.14
C TYR A 336 -7.69 15.88 21.74
N PHE A 337 -8.02 16.79 22.65
CA PHE A 337 -9.31 16.73 23.37
C PHE A 337 -10.51 17.09 22.48
N MET A 338 -10.35 18.08 21.58
CA MET A 338 -11.44 18.52 20.70
C MET A 338 -11.76 17.44 19.68
N ALA A 339 -10.75 16.92 18.99
CA ALA A 339 -10.93 15.87 18.00
C ALA A 339 -11.45 14.56 18.65
N ALA A 340 -10.95 14.19 19.84
CA ALA A 340 -11.43 13.03 20.58
C ALA A 340 -12.92 13.14 20.94
N ARG A 341 -13.39 14.33 21.34
CA ARG A 341 -14.81 14.56 21.66
C ARG A 341 -15.68 14.39 20.42
N VAL A 342 -15.27 14.95 19.30
CA VAL A 342 -15.99 14.84 18.03
C VAL A 342 -16.01 13.39 17.55
N LEU A 343 -14.86 12.71 17.51
CA LEU A 343 -14.78 11.29 17.13
C LEU A 343 -15.68 10.42 18.02
N LYS A 344 -15.62 10.61 19.35
CA LYS A 344 -16.44 9.85 20.28
C LYS A 344 -17.95 10.01 20.02
N SER A 345 -18.39 11.21 19.59
CA SER A 345 -19.80 11.45 19.28
C SER A 345 -20.20 10.87 17.90
N GLN A 346 -19.29 10.74 16.95
CA GLN A 346 -19.59 10.30 15.59
C GLN A 346 -19.40 8.79 15.39
N ILE A 347 -18.41 8.17 16.02
CA ILE A 347 -18.08 6.74 15.87
C ILE A 347 -19.30 5.81 15.98
N PRO A 348 -20.24 5.98 16.94
CA PRO A 348 -21.41 5.12 17.05
C PRO A 348 -22.36 5.13 15.85
N TYR A 349 -22.25 6.14 14.98
CA TYR A 349 -23.10 6.34 13.81
C TYR A 349 -22.34 6.16 12.48
N GLY A 350 -21.10 5.71 12.54
CA GLY A 350 -20.28 5.51 11.35
C GLY A 350 -20.66 4.23 10.60
N ASP A 351 -20.48 4.29 9.26
CA ASP A 351 -20.67 3.13 8.38
C ASP A 351 -19.46 2.20 8.45
N PHE A 352 -19.69 0.96 8.85
CA PHE A 352 -18.67 -0.08 8.82
C PHE A 352 -18.34 -0.49 7.37
N PRO A 353 -17.09 -0.86 7.11
CA PRO A 353 -16.75 -1.50 5.84
C PRO A 353 -17.45 -2.85 5.71
N ASP A 354 -17.84 -3.17 4.47
CA ASP A 354 -18.47 -4.45 4.10
C ASP A 354 -17.48 -5.60 4.27
#